data_084f5eed0b6d6457753b5bf6539b5ea6
#
_entry.id   084f5eed0b6d6457753b5bf6539b5ea6
#
_cell.length_a   1.000
_cell.length_b   1.000
_cell.length_c   1.000
_cell.angle_alpha   90.00
_cell.angle_beta   90.00
_cell.angle_gamma   90.00
#
_symmetry.space_group_name_H-M   'P 1'
#
loop_
_entity.id
_entity.type
_entity.pdbx_description
1 polymer ?
#
loop_
_entity_poly.entity_id
_entity_poly.type
_entity_poly.pdbx_seq_one_letter_code
_entity_poly.pdbx_strand_id
1 'polypeptide(L)'
;MTGRIICIGHAALDRVFRVNTLPRGPTKIRALEYIESGGGIAANAAVAISRLGGKVELWSRVGDDDVGARIRAGLVAEGVDTRYVASFEEARSSTSAVIVDDAGDRVVVGARDVQMPSSTSWLPLERVKEAQAVLADLRWLESVRAVFGAARSAGVPTILDIDLGGREALPDLLSLTDYAIFTEPALEDFLPNLDLKSGLDRAMLHGVRHAGVTRGARGYVWRDSFGGGEIPAYAVDAVDTTGAGDAFHGAFALALSERRAAVDCARFAAAVAALKCMRLGSRAGLPRRTDVEAFLSRGATPGAG
;
A
#
# COMPACT_ATOMS: atom_id res chain seq x y z
N MET A 1 -14.25 -19.59 -2.86
CA MET A 1 -14.76 -18.20 -2.91
C MET A 1 -13.75 -17.33 -2.16
N THR A 2 -13.16 -16.34 -2.83
CA THR A 2 -12.31 -15.35 -2.15
C THR A 2 -13.15 -14.58 -1.15
N GLY A 3 -12.75 -14.61 0.11
CA GLY A 3 -13.41 -13.85 1.16
C GLY A 3 -13.11 -12.36 1.05
N ARG A 4 -13.75 -11.57 1.90
CA ARG A 4 -13.60 -10.13 1.94
C ARG A 4 -12.27 -9.74 2.59
N ILE A 5 -11.60 -8.74 2.02
CA ILE A 5 -10.43 -8.08 2.62
C ILE A 5 -10.85 -6.67 3.05
N ILE A 6 -10.39 -6.24 4.21
CA ILE A 6 -10.56 -4.86 4.68
C ILE A 6 -9.23 -4.15 4.49
N CYS A 7 -9.23 -3.07 3.70
CA CYS A 7 -8.13 -2.11 3.67
C CYS A 7 -8.53 -0.91 4.53
N ILE A 8 -7.64 -0.45 5.41
CA ILE A 8 -7.90 0.70 6.27
C ILE A 8 -6.74 1.69 6.23
N GLY A 9 -7.05 2.97 6.04
CA GLY A 9 -6.03 4.02 6.03
C GLY A 9 -6.31 5.13 5.02
N HIS A 10 -5.26 5.56 4.32
CA HIS A 10 -5.23 6.77 3.52
C HIS A 10 -5.85 6.60 2.14
N ALA A 11 -6.69 7.57 1.79
CA ALA A 11 -7.19 7.80 0.44
C ALA A 11 -6.92 9.26 0.05
N ALA A 12 -6.48 9.49 -1.19
CA ALA A 12 -6.10 10.79 -1.71
C ALA A 12 -6.46 10.94 -3.20
N LEU A 13 -6.40 12.18 -3.68
CA LEU A 13 -6.44 12.52 -5.09
C LEU A 13 -5.07 13.10 -5.50
N ASP A 14 -4.40 12.43 -6.41
CA ASP A 14 -3.10 12.85 -6.94
C ASP A 14 -3.29 13.65 -8.22
N ARG A 15 -2.63 14.82 -8.30
CA ARG A 15 -2.55 15.67 -9.48
C ARG A 15 -1.15 15.53 -10.07
N VAL A 16 -1.06 14.78 -11.15
CA VAL A 16 0.21 14.47 -11.82
C VAL A 16 0.47 15.44 -12.93
N PHE A 17 1.60 16.12 -12.90
CA PHE A 17 2.09 17.04 -13.92
C PHE A 17 3.33 16.46 -14.56
N ARG A 18 3.28 16.10 -15.83
CA ARG A 18 4.46 15.70 -16.59
C ARG A 18 5.18 16.92 -17.14
N VAL A 19 6.48 16.99 -16.96
CA VAL A 19 7.35 18.08 -17.43
C VAL A 19 8.56 17.50 -18.16
N ASN A 20 9.28 18.27 -18.97
CA ASN A 20 10.52 17.81 -19.60
C ASN A 20 11.63 17.56 -18.55
N THR A 21 11.72 18.46 -17.57
CA THR A 21 12.76 18.41 -16.53
C THR A 21 12.19 19.01 -15.24
N LEU A 22 12.54 18.42 -14.09
CA LEU A 22 12.12 18.94 -12.79
C LEU A 22 12.64 20.38 -12.60
N PRO A 23 11.79 21.30 -12.07
CA PRO A 23 12.20 22.68 -11.84
C PRO A 23 13.28 22.77 -10.75
N ARG A 24 14.29 23.61 -11.01
CA ARG A 24 15.32 23.95 -10.03
C ARG A 24 15.20 25.43 -9.68
N GLY A 25 14.86 25.69 -8.41
CA GLY A 25 14.67 27.04 -7.90
C GLY A 25 13.36 27.72 -8.38
N PRO A 26 13.22 29.03 -8.10
CA PRO A 26 12.01 29.79 -8.47
C PRO A 26 11.87 29.90 -10.00
N THR A 27 10.81 29.31 -10.55
CA THR A 27 10.57 29.32 -12.00
C THR A 27 9.10 29.09 -12.33
N LYS A 28 8.73 29.37 -13.58
CA LYS A 28 7.44 28.96 -14.17
C LYS A 28 7.72 27.97 -15.28
N ILE A 29 7.11 26.80 -15.19
CA ILE A 29 7.18 25.77 -16.22
C ILE A 29 5.77 25.42 -16.68
N ARG A 30 5.65 25.01 -17.94
CA ARG A 30 4.42 24.49 -18.50
C ARG A 30 4.48 22.96 -18.46
N ALA A 31 3.47 22.35 -17.87
CA ALA A 31 3.31 20.90 -17.94
C ALA A 31 3.01 20.47 -19.38
N LEU A 32 3.59 19.36 -19.79
CA LEU A 32 3.29 18.68 -21.06
C LEU A 32 1.95 17.94 -20.99
N GLU A 33 1.64 17.41 -19.80
CA GLU A 33 0.44 16.64 -19.54
C GLU A 33 0.00 16.87 -18.08
N TYR A 34 -1.32 16.84 -17.88
CA TYR A 34 -1.95 16.88 -16.56
C TYR A 34 -2.95 15.74 -16.43
N ILE A 35 -2.83 14.96 -15.36
CA ILE A 35 -3.71 13.83 -15.07
C ILE A 35 -4.14 13.91 -13.60
N GLU A 36 -5.43 13.70 -13.33
CA GLU A 36 -5.91 13.37 -11.99
C GLU A 36 -5.97 11.84 -11.84
N SER A 37 -5.39 11.34 -10.78
CA SER A 37 -5.38 9.92 -10.44
C SER A 37 -5.77 9.73 -8.99
N GLY A 38 -6.42 8.62 -8.69
CA GLY A 38 -6.59 8.25 -7.30
C GLY A 38 -5.25 7.90 -6.67
N GLY A 39 -5.07 8.29 -5.42
CA GLY A 39 -3.89 8.05 -4.58
C GLY A 39 -4.28 7.55 -3.19
N GLY A 40 -3.29 7.49 -2.31
CA GLY A 40 -3.41 6.99 -0.95
C GLY A 40 -3.08 5.50 -0.85
N ILE A 41 -2.27 5.16 0.14
CA ILE A 41 -1.64 3.84 0.30
C ILE A 41 -2.71 2.74 0.38
N ALA A 42 -3.60 2.81 1.38
CA ALA A 42 -4.68 1.83 1.56
C ALA A 42 -5.66 1.81 0.37
N ALA A 43 -5.94 2.98 -0.21
CA ALA A 43 -6.85 3.10 -1.35
C ALA A 43 -6.27 2.46 -2.62
N ASN A 44 -4.97 2.65 -2.90
CA ASN A 44 -4.29 2.01 -4.03
C ASN A 44 -4.20 0.49 -3.84
N ALA A 45 -3.89 0.03 -2.63
CA ALA A 45 -3.89 -1.40 -2.30
C ALA A 45 -5.28 -2.01 -2.49
N ALA A 46 -6.36 -1.32 -2.09
CA ALA A 46 -7.72 -1.78 -2.31
C ALA A 46 -8.06 -1.89 -3.80
N VAL A 47 -7.65 -0.93 -4.63
CA VAL A 47 -7.82 -1.01 -6.09
C VAL A 47 -7.03 -2.18 -6.67
N ALA A 48 -5.80 -2.42 -6.21
CA ALA A 48 -5.00 -3.58 -6.63
C ALA A 48 -5.74 -4.90 -6.33
N ILE A 49 -6.26 -5.06 -5.10
CA ILE A 49 -7.06 -6.23 -4.70
C ILE A 49 -8.26 -6.42 -5.64
N SER A 50 -9.02 -5.34 -5.90
CA SER A 50 -10.22 -5.39 -6.74
C SER A 50 -9.87 -5.81 -8.18
N ARG A 51 -8.86 -5.21 -8.80
CA ARG A 51 -8.41 -5.54 -10.16
C ARG A 51 -7.88 -6.98 -10.29
N LEU A 52 -7.33 -7.51 -9.21
CA LEU A 52 -6.90 -8.91 -9.11
C LEU A 52 -8.07 -9.87 -8.81
N GLY A 53 -9.31 -9.39 -8.77
CA GLY A 53 -10.52 -10.19 -8.59
C GLY A 53 -10.90 -10.47 -7.13
N GLY A 54 -10.26 -9.79 -6.17
CA GLY A 54 -10.60 -9.88 -4.75
C GLY A 54 -11.81 -9.01 -4.39
N LYS A 55 -12.54 -9.39 -3.33
CA LYS A 55 -13.57 -8.56 -2.71
C LYS A 55 -12.94 -7.71 -1.62
N VAL A 56 -13.07 -6.38 -1.71
CA VAL A 56 -12.41 -5.46 -0.80
C VAL A 56 -13.34 -4.34 -0.33
N GLU A 57 -13.28 -4.03 0.96
CA GLU A 57 -13.84 -2.82 1.56
C GLU A 57 -12.70 -1.87 1.89
N LEU A 58 -12.86 -0.60 1.56
CA LEU A 58 -11.97 0.44 2.06
C LEU A 58 -12.64 1.18 3.23
N TRP A 59 -11.98 1.21 4.37
CA TRP A 59 -12.34 1.98 5.55
C TRP A 59 -11.41 3.19 5.62
N SER A 60 -11.93 4.38 5.34
CA SER A 60 -11.11 5.58 5.18
C SER A 60 -11.88 6.84 5.54
N ARG A 61 -11.18 7.97 5.51
CA ARG A 61 -11.72 9.30 5.80
C ARG A 61 -11.44 10.24 4.64
N VAL A 62 -12.44 11.03 4.28
CA VAL A 62 -12.33 12.12 3.30
C VAL A 62 -13.05 13.34 3.85
N GLY A 63 -12.75 14.51 3.32
CA GLY A 63 -13.54 15.71 3.56
C GLY A 63 -14.88 15.65 2.83
N ASP A 64 -15.87 16.39 3.29
CA ASP A 64 -17.12 16.63 2.56
C ASP A 64 -16.91 17.73 1.52
N ASP A 65 -16.04 17.44 0.56
CA ASP A 65 -15.61 18.34 -0.50
C ASP A 65 -15.60 17.64 -1.88
N ASP A 66 -15.43 18.42 -2.95
CA ASP A 66 -15.36 17.89 -4.32
C ASP A 66 -14.25 16.85 -4.49
N VAL A 67 -13.14 16.99 -3.77
CA VAL A 67 -12.02 16.03 -3.81
C VAL A 67 -12.44 14.71 -3.18
N GLY A 68 -13.13 14.74 -2.05
CA GLY A 68 -13.67 13.54 -1.39
C GLY A 68 -14.69 12.80 -2.26
N ALA A 69 -15.57 13.57 -2.93
CA ALA A 69 -16.53 13.00 -3.88
C ALA A 69 -15.81 12.29 -5.05
N ARG A 70 -14.75 12.90 -5.62
CA ARG A 70 -13.96 12.29 -6.71
C ARG A 70 -13.18 11.05 -6.23
N ILE A 71 -12.58 11.09 -5.04
CA ILE A 71 -11.91 9.93 -4.43
C ILE A 71 -12.87 8.76 -4.35
N ARG A 72 -14.06 8.98 -3.80
CA ARG A 72 -15.10 7.95 -3.65
C ARG A 72 -15.57 7.41 -4.99
N ALA A 73 -15.90 8.29 -5.93
CA ALA A 73 -16.35 7.91 -7.26
C ALA A 73 -15.31 7.07 -8.01
N GLY A 74 -14.01 7.46 -7.93
CA GLY A 74 -12.92 6.70 -8.52
C GLY A 74 -12.75 5.31 -7.90
N LEU A 75 -12.93 5.15 -6.59
CA LEU A 75 -12.87 3.86 -5.90
C LEU A 75 -14.05 2.95 -6.31
N VAL A 76 -15.26 3.51 -6.40
CA VAL A 76 -16.46 2.77 -6.85
C VAL A 76 -16.27 2.29 -8.30
N ALA A 77 -15.74 3.14 -9.18
CA ALA A 77 -15.46 2.76 -10.57
C ALA A 77 -14.45 1.61 -10.69
N GLU A 78 -13.55 1.47 -9.71
CA GLU A 78 -12.59 0.36 -9.60
C GLU A 78 -13.16 -0.87 -8.85
N GLY A 79 -14.43 -0.86 -8.47
CA GLY A 79 -15.10 -1.98 -7.81
C GLY A 79 -14.76 -2.13 -6.32
N VAL A 80 -14.21 -1.11 -5.68
CA VAL A 80 -13.98 -1.08 -4.23
C VAL A 80 -15.27 -0.73 -3.50
N ASP A 81 -15.59 -1.45 -2.45
CA ASP A 81 -16.72 -1.11 -1.57
C ASP A 81 -16.32 0.06 -0.67
N THR A 82 -17.01 1.19 -0.86
CA THR A 82 -16.71 2.47 -0.19
C THR A 82 -17.71 2.84 0.90
N ARG A 83 -18.57 1.92 1.35
CA ARG A 83 -19.60 2.21 2.39
C ARG A 83 -19.01 2.78 3.68
N TYR A 84 -17.77 2.44 3.97
CA TYR A 84 -17.04 2.87 5.15
C TYR A 84 -15.90 3.87 4.82
N VAL A 85 -16.04 4.59 3.72
CA VAL A 85 -15.27 5.81 3.48
C VAL A 85 -16.10 6.97 4.02
N ALA A 86 -15.85 7.43 5.24
CA ALA A 86 -16.61 8.48 5.89
C ALA A 86 -16.22 9.87 5.37
N SER A 87 -17.23 10.76 5.21
CA SER A 87 -17.02 12.18 4.90
C SER A 87 -17.18 13.03 6.15
N PHE A 88 -16.35 14.07 6.28
CA PHE A 88 -16.32 14.99 7.41
C PHE A 88 -16.39 16.44 6.92
N GLU A 89 -17.43 17.19 7.35
CA GLU A 89 -17.75 18.54 6.87
C GLU A 89 -16.64 19.57 7.19
N GLU A 90 -15.97 19.45 8.33
CA GLU A 90 -14.94 20.40 8.77
C GLU A 90 -13.52 20.02 8.32
N ALA A 91 -13.38 18.95 7.54
CA ALA A 91 -12.09 18.46 7.07
C ALA A 91 -11.96 18.58 5.56
N ARG A 92 -10.71 18.67 5.08
CA ARG A 92 -10.39 18.61 3.66
C ARG A 92 -9.83 17.25 3.27
N SER A 93 -10.22 16.80 2.10
CA SER A 93 -9.68 15.57 1.53
C SER A 93 -8.20 15.72 1.20
N SER A 94 -7.46 14.64 1.36
CA SER A 94 -6.03 14.60 1.03
C SER A 94 -5.80 14.74 -0.47
N THR A 95 -4.83 15.58 -0.85
CA THR A 95 -4.37 15.72 -2.23
C THR A 95 -2.86 15.70 -2.31
N SER A 96 -2.32 15.36 -3.47
CA SER A 96 -0.92 15.58 -3.77
C SER A 96 -0.74 16.27 -5.14
N ALA A 97 0.35 17.04 -5.27
CA ALA A 97 0.90 17.43 -6.55
C ALA A 97 2.13 16.55 -6.81
N VAL A 98 2.09 15.80 -7.90
CA VAL A 98 3.20 14.95 -8.34
C VAL A 98 3.76 15.54 -9.62
N ILE A 99 5.00 16.00 -9.60
CA ILE A 99 5.70 16.51 -10.78
C ILE A 99 6.69 15.42 -11.22
N VAL A 100 6.54 14.94 -12.45
CA VAL A 100 7.36 13.85 -13.01
C VAL A 100 8.02 14.37 -14.28
N ASP A 101 9.31 14.11 -14.46
CA ASP A 101 10.04 14.46 -15.67
C ASP A 101 10.26 13.26 -16.61
N ASP A 102 10.84 13.54 -17.78
CA ASP A 102 11.10 12.53 -18.81
C ASP A 102 12.18 11.50 -18.39
N ALA A 103 12.98 11.78 -17.36
CA ALA A 103 13.92 10.83 -16.76
C ALA A 103 13.25 9.89 -15.75
N GLY A 104 11.98 10.15 -15.39
CA GLY A 104 11.24 9.42 -14.36
C GLY A 104 11.50 9.91 -12.94
N ASP A 105 12.30 10.98 -12.78
CA ASP A 105 12.48 11.64 -11.50
C ASP A 105 11.20 12.39 -11.09
N ARG A 106 10.92 12.43 -9.77
CA ARG A 106 9.69 13.02 -9.28
C ARG A 106 9.85 13.83 -7.99
N VAL A 107 9.01 14.82 -7.87
CA VAL A 107 8.74 15.56 -6.63
C VAL A 107 7.29 15.37 -6.26
N VAL A 108 7.02 15.03 -5.00
CA VAL A 108 5.67 14.87 -4.47
C VAL A 108 5.45 15.87 -3.34
N VAL A 109 4.42 16.68 -3.47
CA VAL A 109 3.96 17.62 -2.44
C VAL A 109 2.57 17.18 -1.99
N GLY A 110 2.50 16.54 -0.83
CA GLY A 110 1.24 16.07 -0.25
C GLY A 110 0.63 17.10 0.69
N ALA A 111 -0.69 17.27 0.60
CA ALA A 111 -1.48 18.05 1.53
C ALA A 111 -2.47 17.13 2.26
N ARG A 112 -2.37 17.09 3.57
CA ARG A 112 -3.29 16.36 4.45
C ARG A 112 -3.81 17.32 5.51
N ASP A 113 -5.11 17.27 5.76
CA ASP A 113 -5.74 18.12 6.76
C ASP A 113 -5.45 17.60 8.17
N VAL A 114 -4.94 18.48 9.01
CA VAL A 114 -4.71 18.20 10.44
C VAL A 114 -6.02 18.11 11.24
N GLN A 115 -7.12 18.65 10.70
CA GLN A 115 -8.44 18.59 11.31
C GLN A 115 -9.20 17.30 10.97
N MET A 116 -8.65 16.42 10.11
CA MET A 116 -9.27 15.13 9.83
C MET A 116 -9.43 14.32 11.13
N PRO A 117 -10.67 14.01 11.56
CA PRO A 117 -10.91 13.38 12.86
C PRO A 117 -10.17 12.07 13.03
N SER A 118 -9.48 11.87 14.14
CA SER A 118 -8.78 10.63 14.48
C SER A 118 -9.71 9.56 15.05
N SER A 119 -10.93 9.92 15.47
CA SER A 119 -11.90 9.02 16.09
C SER A 119 -12.23 7.80 15.22
N THR A 120 -12.31 6.65 15.86
CA THR A 120 -12.63 5.34 15.26
C THR A 120 -13.98 4.80 15.72
N SER A 121 -14.75 5.55 16.50
CA SER A 121 -16.00 5.09 17.12
C SER A 121 -17.10 4.70 16.13
N TRP A 122 -17.01 5.21 14.90
CA TRP A 122 -17.95 4.92 13.81
C TRP A 122 -17.55 3.68 12.98
N LEU A 123 -16.36 3.11 13.21
CA LEU A 123 -15.90 1.93 12.48
C LEU A 123 -16.71 0.69 12.89
N PRO A 124 -17.18 -0.12 11.94
CA PRO A 124 -17.95 -1.32 12.22
C PRO A 124 -17.03 -2.48 12.61
N LEU A 125 -16.40 -2.40 13.78
CA LEU A 125 -15.39 -3.37 14.23
C LEU A 125 -15.91 -4.81 14.28
N GLU A 126 -17.21 -5.01 14.48
CA GLU A 126 -17.85 -6.33 14.46
C GLU A 126 -17.76 -7.04 13.09
N ARG A 127 -17.57 -6.27 12.00
CA ARG A 127 -17.40 -6.80 10.65
C ARG A 127 -16.02 -7.42 10.41
N VAL A 128 -15.04 -7.09 11.25
CA VAL A 128 -13.67 -7.59 11.10
C VAL A 128 -13.64 -9.13 11.14
N LYS A 129 -14.48 -9.76 11.97
CA LYS A 129 -14.60 -11.22 12.05
C LYS A 129 -15.05 -11.91 10.75
N GLU A 130 -15.63 -11.16 9.80
CA GLU A 130 -16.06 -11.66 8.49
C GLU A 130 -14.95 -11.50 7.43
N ALA A 131 -13.89 -10.78 7.75
CA ALA A 131 -12.76 -10.58 6.84
C ALA A 131 -11.82 -11.78 6.85
N GLN A 132 -11.12 -12.00 5.75
CA GLN A 132 -10.06 -13.02 5.64
C GLN A 132 -8.66 -12.43 5.82
N ALA A 133 -8.53 -11.12 5.70
CA ALA A 133 -7.33 -10.37 6.04
C ALA A 133 -7.69 -8.89 6.26
N VAL A 134 -6.88 -8.22 7.05
CA VAL A 134 -6.94 -6.76 7.22
C VAL A 134 -5.58 -6.19 6.81
N LEU A 135 -5.59 -5.20 5.92
CA LEU A 135 -4.41 -4.44 5.50
C LEU A 135 -4.54 -3.00 5.96
N ALA A 136 -3.53 -2.47 6.62
CA ALA A 136 -3.51 -1.08 7.08
C ALA A 136 -2.22 -0.36 6.67
N ASP A 137 -2.30 0.98 6.52
CA ASP A 137 -1.16 1.89 6.44
C ASP A 137 -0.99 2.72 7.72
N LEU A 138 0.10 3.46 7.84
CA LEU A 138 0.44 4.28 9.02
C LEU A 138 -0.20 5.68 9.04
N ARG A 139 -1.15 5.98 8.14
CA ARG A 139 -1.69 7.35 8.02
C ARG A 139 -2.90 7.61 8.94
N TRP A 140 -3.35 6.57 9.65
CA TRP A 140 -4.42 6.67 10.67
C TRP A 140 -4.18 5.65 11.79
N LEU A 141 -3.25 5.98 12.69
CA LEU A 141 -2.74 5.06 13.71
C LEU A 141 -3.83 4.54 14.67
N GLU A 142 -4.81 5.39 15.01
CA GLU A 142 -5.92 5.00 15.88
C GLU A 142 -6.77 3.90 15.25
N SER A 143 -6.96 3.97 13.95
CA SER A 143 -7.71 2.92 13.23
C SER A 143 -6.94 1.61 13.17
N VAL A 144 -5.63 1.67 13.01
CA VAL A 144 -4.78 0.46 13.04
C VAL A 144 -4.94 -0.24 14.38
N ARG A 145 -4.82 0.49 15.51
CA ARG A 145 -5.01 -0.09 16.85
C ARG A 145 -6.39 -0.72 17.02
N ALA A 146 -7.44 0.02 16.66
CA ALA A 146 -8.81 -0.45 16.84
C ALA A 146 -9.10 -1.70 16.00
N VAL A 147 -8.76 -1.66 14.71
CA VAL A 147 -9.10 -2.74 13.77
C VAL A 147 -8.20 -3.95 13.95
N PHE A 148 -6.89 -3.77 14.18
CA PHE A 148 -5.98 -4.88 14.45
C PHE A 148 -6.27 -5.54 15.80
N GLY A 149 -6.68 -4.76 16.81
CA GLY A 149 -7.17 -5.32 18.09
C GLY A 149 -8.39 -6.22 17.90
N ALA A 150 -9.38 -5.77 17.09
CA ALA A 150 -10.55 -6.56 16.73
C ALA A 150 -10.18 -7.79 15.88
N ALA A 151 -9.26 -7.63 14.92
CA ALA A 151 -8.78 -8.72 14.06
C ALA A 151 -8.08 -9.81 14.89
N ARG A 152 -7.21 -9.44 15.81
CA ARG A 152 -6.54 -10.37 16.73
C ARG A 152 -7.53 -11.15 17.57
N SER A 153 -8.56 -10.49 18.11
CA SER A 153 -9.62 -11.13 18.89
C SER A 153 -10.45 -12.12 18.07
N ALA A 154 -10.58 -11.86 16.76
CA ALA A 154 -11.31 -12.71 15.82
C ALA A 154 -10.45 -13.75 15.09
N GLY A 155 -9.14 -13.76 15.30
CA GLY A 155 -8.20 -14.65 14.59
C GLY A 155 -8.04 -14.32 13.11
N VAL A 156 -8.29 -13.06 12.72
CA VAL A 156 -8.14 -12.56 11.34
C VAL A 156 -6.72 -12.02 11.15
N PRO A 157 -5.97 -12.47 10.12
CA PRO A 157 -4.60 -12.04 9.90
C PRO A 157 -4.53 -10.54 9.55
N THR A 158 -3.52 -9.88 10.13
CA THR A 158 -3.24 -8.46 9.97
C THR A 158 -1.96 -8.22 9.18
N ILE A 159 -2.00 -7.28 8.23
CA ILE A 159 -0.88 -6.88 7.39
C ILE A 159 -0.68 -5.37 7.58
N LEU A 160 0.52 -4.95 7.95
CA LEU A 160 0.86 -3.53 8.11
C LEU A 160 1.83 -3.12 6.99
N ASP A 161 1.40 -2.13 6.19
CA ASP A 161 2.24 -1.44 5.23
C ASP A 161 3.01 -0.33 5.96
N ILE A 162 4.32 -0.54 6.12
CA ILE A 162 5.18 0.31 6.92
C ILE A 162 6.08 1.14 6.01
N ASP A 163 5.61 2.35 5.69
CA ASP A 163 6.35 3.41 5.03
C ASP A 163 6.81 4.46 6.06
N LEU A 164 7.59 5.43 5.63
CA LEU A 164 8.11 6.51 6.47
C LEU A 164 7.00 7.23 7.26
N GLY A 165 7.30 7.51 8.51
CA GLY A 165 6.41 8.16 9.47
C GLY A 165 5.77 7.16 10.45
N GLY A 166 5.35 7.69 11.62
CA GLY A 166 4.72 6.87 12.66
C GLY A 166 5.70 5.99 13.46
N ARG A 167 7.01 6.21 13.35
CA ARG A 167 8.08 5.44 14.03
C ARG A 167 7.81 5.18 15.50
N GLU A 168 7.35 6.21 16.24
CA GLU A 168 7.10 6.10 17.68
C GLU A 168 5.96 5.13 18.02
N ALA A 169 5.01 4.95 17.11
CA ALA A 169 3.89 4.03 17.27
C ALA A 169 4.21 2.59 16.87
N LEU A 170 5.31 2.35 16.14
CA LEU A 170 5.62 1.05 15.60
C LEU A 170 5.75 -0.07 16.65
N PRO A 171 6.40 0.11 17.81
CA PRO A 171 6.49 -0.96 18.82
C PRO A 171 5.11 -1.48 19.25
N ASP A 172 4.16 -0.57 19.45
CA ASP A 172 2.79 -0.88 19.82
C ASP A 172 2.03 -1.57 18.66
N LEU A 173 2.09 -1.00 17.47
CA LEU A 173 1.41 -1.54 16.30
C LEU A 173 1.94 -2.91 15.86
N LEU A 174 3.25 -3.14 15.94
CA LEU A 174 3.86 -4.42 15.63
C LEU A 174 3.36 -5.53 16.54
N SER A 175 3.05 -5.22 17.82
CA SER A 175 2.47 -6.20 18.75
C SER A 175 1.09 -6.71 18.32
N LEU A 176 0.39 -5.98 17.45
CA LEU A 176 -0.92 -6.30 16.90
C LEU A 176 -0.85 -6.84 15.46
N THR A 177 0.36 -6.90 14.88
CA THR A 177 0.58 -7.20 13.47
C THR A 177 1.08 -8.63 13.28
N ASP A 178 0.45 -9.38 12.36
CA ASP A 178 0.96 -10.71 11.96
C ASP A 178 2.03 -10.58 10.85
N TYR A 179 1.81 -9.70 9.86
CA TYR A 179 2.68 -9.50 8.70
C TYR A 179 3.11 -8.05 8.62
N ALA A 180 4.33 -7.75 9.05
CA ALA A 180 4.93 -6.42 9.00
C ALA A 180 5.79 -6.28 7.75
N ILE A 181 5.41 -5.43 6.81
CA ILE A 181 6.14 -5.24 5.56
C ILE A 181 6.60 -3.80 5.48
N PHE A 182 7.90 -3.61 5.59
CA PHE A 182 8.56 -2.32 5.59
C PHE A 182 9.00 -1.92 4.16
N THR A 183 9.04 -0.62 3.90
CA THR A 183 9.98 -0.11 2.92
C THR A 183 11.38 -0.08 3.53
N GLU A 184 12.44 -0.21 2.73
CA GLU A 184 13.81 -0.19 3.25
C GLU A 184 14.12 1.10 4.03
N PRO A 185 13.74 2.32 3.56
CA PRO A 185 13.92 3.53 4.35
C PRO A 185 13.15 3.53 5.67
N ALA A 186 11.97 2.90 5.72
CA ALA A 186 11.18 2.84 6.96
C ALA A 186 11.81 1.92 8.00
N LEU A 187 12.40 0.79 7.57
CA LEU A 187 13.12 -0.09 8.48
C LEU A 187 14.38 0.60 9.03
N GLU A 188 15.12 1.31 8.18
CA GLU A 188 16.29 2.08 8.58
C GLU A 188 15.95 3.22 9.55
N ASP A 189 14.83 3.94 9.31
CA ASP A 189 14.33 4.96 10.23
C ASP A 189 13.91 4.35 11.57
N PHE A 190 13.25 3.20 11.57
CA PHE A 190 12.80 2.53 12.79
C PHE A 190 13.96 1.95 13.60
N LEU A 191 14.90 1.31 12.94
CA LEU A 191 16.04 0.59 13.53
C LEU A 191 17.37 0.99 12.88
N PRO A 192 17.82 2.23 13.12
CA PRO A 192 19.04 2.75 12.49
C PRO A 192 20.27 1.93 12.89
N ASN A 193 21.25 1.87 11.97
CA ASN A 193 22.51 1.18 12.15
C ASN A 193 22.45 -0.35 12.26
N LEU A 194 21.34 -0.96 11.88
CA LEU A 194 21.22 -2.41 11.73
C LEU A 194 21.25 -2.79 10.24
N ASP A 195 21.90 -3.92 9.93
CA ASP A 195 21.67 -4.54 8.63
C ASP A 195 20.25 -5.07 8.50
N LEU A 196 19.80 -5.33 7.28
CA LEU A 196 18.41 -5.74 7.02
C LEU A 196 17.98 -6.97 7.81
N LYS A 197 18.84 -7.97 7.92
CA LYS A 197 18.54 -9.21 8.60
C LYS A 197 18.35 -8.97 10.10
N SER A 198 19.29 -8.27 10.72
CA SER A 198 19.23 -7.89 12.12
C SER A 198 18.02 -6.99 12.42
N GLY A 199 17.69 -6.07 11.51
CA GLY A 199 16.49 -5.23 11.61
C GLY A 199 15.20 -6.04 11.58
N LEU A 200 15.08 -7.00 10.67
CA LEU A 200 13.92 -7.89 10.61
C LEU A 200 13.83 -8.81 11.83
N ASP A 201 14.96 -9.39 12.27
CA ASP A 201 15.01 -10.20 13.50
C ASP A 201 14.55 -9.37 14.72
N ARG A 202 14.91 -8.09 14.77
CA ARG A 202 14.47 -7.18 15.83
C ARG A 202 12.97 -6.86 15.75
N ALA A 203 12.42 -6.67 14.54
CA ALA A 203 10.99 -6.49 14.35
C ALA A 203 10.19 -7.70 14.80
N MET A 204 10.69 -8.92 14.55
CA MET A 204 10.07 -10.17 15.01
C MET A 204 9.91 -10.26 16.54
N LEU A 205 10.77 -9.60 17.32
CA LEU A 205 10.68 -9.59 18.79
C LEU A 205 9.41 -8.89 19.32
N HIS A 206 8.72 -8.10 18.49
CA HIS A 206 7.43 -7.51 18.83
C HIS A 206 6.23 -8.45 18.66
N GLY A 207 6.45 -9.71 18.27
CA GLY A 207 5.39 -10.72 18.13
C GLY A 207 4.86 -10.90 16.71
N VAL A 208 5.50 -10.26 15.73
CA VAL A 208 5.19 -10.40 14.30
C VAL A 208 5.50 -11.82 13.84
N ARG A 209 4.63 -12.43 13.04
CA ARG A 209 4.84 -13.78 12.48
C ARG A 209 5.74 -13.78 11.24
N HIS A 210 5.67 -12.69 10.47
CA HIS A 210 6.43 -12.50 9.25
C HIS A 210 6.82 -11.02 9.13
N ALA A 211 8.10 -10.74 9.10
CA ALA A 211 8.64 -9.41 8.83
C ALA A 211 9.33 -9.40 7.48
N GLY A 212 9.07 -8.39 6.66
CA GLY A 212 9.68 -8.28 5.35
C GLY A 212 10.02 -6.84 4.96
N VAL A 213 10.90 -6.69 3.96
CA VAL A 213 11.33 -5.40 3.42
C VAL A 213 11.25 -5.42 1.90
N THR A 214 10.51 -4.48 1.34
CA THR A 214 10.51 -4.20 -0.10
C THR A 214 11.70 -3.28 -0.45
N ARG A 215 12.47 -3.63 -1.49
CA ARG A 215 13.73 -2.97 -1.87
C ARG A 215 13.75 -2.52 -3.34
N GLY A 216 12.58 -2.26 -3.91
CA GLY A 216 12.43 -1.89 -5.32
C GLY A 216 13.05 -2.93 -6.25
N ALA A 217 13.96 -2.52 -7.14
CA ALA A 217 14.64 -3.42 -8.08
C ALA A 217 15.51 -4.49 -7.41
N ARG A 218 15.80 -4.37 -6.12
CA ARG A 218 16.54 -5.38 -5.34
C ARG A 218 15.62 -6.45 -4.72
N GLY A 219 14.30 -6.39 -4.96
CA GLY A 219 13.35 -7.42 -4.56
C GLY A 219 12.87 -7.30 -3.12
N TYR A 220 12.68 -8.42 -2.46
CA TYR A 220 12.07 -8.54 -1.13
C TYR A 220 12.88 -9.47 -0.24
N VAL A 221 13.19 -9.04 0.97
CA VAL A 221 13.86 -9.83 2.02
C VAL A 221 12.88 -10.06 3.15
N TRP A 222 12.89 -11.25 3.75
CA TRP A 222 11.94 -11.60 4.79
C TRP A 222 12.52 -12.50 5.88
N ARG A 223 11.84 -12.51 7.03
CA ARG A 223 12.09 -13.38 8.20
C ARG A 223 10.77 -13.84 8.80
N ASP A 224 10.75 -15.07 9.27
CA ASP A 224 9.69 -15.65 10.09
C ASP A 224 10.28 -16.63 11.13
N SER A 225 9.43 -17.31 11.88
CA SER A 225 9.87 -18.29 12.90
C SER A 225 10.56 -19.53 12.34
N PHE A 226 10.45 -19.80 11.05
CA PHE A 226 11.04 -20.96 10.38
C PHE A 226 12.34 -20.62 9.66
N GLY A 227 12.64 -19.34 9.50
CA GLY A 227 13.85 -18.87 8.84
C GLY A 227 13.68 -17.54 8.16
N GLY A 228 14.32 -17.40 7.02
CA GLY A 228 14.26 -16.19 6.19
C GLY A 228 14.79 -16.45 4.79
N GLY A 229 14.58 -15.49 3.92
CA GLY A 229 15.04 -15.60 2.53
C GLY A 229 14.92 -14.29 1.79
N GLU A 230 15.23 -14.39 0.51
CA GLU A 230 15.22 -13.30 -0.42
C GLU A 230 14.43 -13.72 -1.69
N ILE A 231 13.65 -12.82 -2.21
CA ILE A 231 12.93 -12.95 -3.48
C ILE A 231 13.46 -11.82 -4.35
N PRO A 232 14.28 -12.10 -5.36
CA PRO A 232 14.73 -11.10 -6.31
C PRO A 232 13.55 -10.43 -7.01
N ALA A 233 13.69 -9.18 -7.45
CA ALA A 233 12.68 -8.53 -8.25
C ALA A 233 12.56 -9.21 -9.63
N TYR A 234 11.38 -9.16 -10.24
CA TYR A 234 11.24 -9.50 -11.64
C TYR A 234 11.84 -8.37 -12.50
N ALA A 235 12.71 -8.73 -13.44
CA ALA A 235 13.29 -7.78 -14.38
C ALA A 235 12.23 -7.27 -15.35
N VAL A 236 11.99 -5.96 -15.37
CA VAL A 236 11.03 -5.28 -16.24
C VAL A 236 11.58 -3.91 -16.65
N ASP A 237 11.16 -3.42 -17.81
CA ASP A 237 11.41 -2.05 -18.24
C ASP A 237 10.47 -1.09 -17.45
N ALA A 238 10.97 -0.55 -16.35
CA ALA A 238 10.19 0.29 -15.47
C ALA A 238 9.95 1.68 -16.08
N VAL A 239 8.69 2.08 -16.17
CA VAL A 239 8.22 3.40 -16.64
C VAL A 239 7.89 4.30 -15.45
N ASP A 240 7.20 3.74 -14.44
CA ASP A 240 6.77 4.50 -13.25
C ASP A 240 6.61 3.58 -12.05
N THR A 241 7.37 3.85 -10.99
CA THR A 241 7.35 3.05 -9.75
C THR A 241 6.34 3.55 -8.71
N THR A 242 5.56 4.60 -9.01
CA THR A 242 4.56 5.15 -8.07
C THR A 242 3.47 4.13 -7.79
N GLY A 243 3.22 3.82 -6.50
CA GLY A 243 2.21 2.85 -6.09
C GLY A 243 2.62 1.37 -6.26
N ALA A 244 3.90 1.07 -6.59
CA ALA A 244 4.39 -0.31 -6.66
C ALA A 244 4.35 -1.00 -5.28
N GLY A 245 4.66 -0.27 -4.20
CA GLY A 245 4.51 -0.75 -2.82
C GLY A 245 3.04 -1.06 -2.49
N ASP A 246 2.13 -0.14 -2.80
CA ASP A 246 0.69 -0.33 -2.57
C ASP A 246 0.18 -1.56 -3.32
N ALA A 247 0.62 -1.74 -4.58
CA ALA A 247 0.31 -2.90 -5.41
C ALA A 247 0.84 -4.20 -4.80
N PHE A 248 2.06 -4.18 -4.26
CA PHE A 248 2.66 -5.31 -3.55
C PHE A 248 1.81 -5.68 -2.33
N HIS A 249 1.50 -4.73 -1.45
CA HIS A 249 0.74 -4.99 -0.23
C HIS A 249 -0.68 -5.49 -0.52
N GLY A 250 -1.37 -4.89 -1.51
CA GLY A 250 -2.70 -5.34 -1.93
C GLY A 250 -2.67 -6.78 -2.48
N ALA A 251 -1.70 -7.10 -3.33
CA ALA A 251 -1.53 -8.44 -3.88
C ALA A 251 -1.13 -9.47 -2.82
N PHE A 252 -0.27 -9.08 -1.86
CA PHE A 252 0.09 -9.92 -0.71
C PHE A 252 -1.15 -10.26 0.14
N ALA A 253 -1.96 -9.25 0.49
CA ALA A 253 -3.19 -9.44 1.25
C ALA A 253 -4.18 -10.36 0.52
N LEU A 254 -4.33 -10.20 -0.80
CA LEU A 254 -5.18 -11.07 -1.60
C LEU A 254 -4.69 -12.52 -1.59
N ALA A 255 -3.42 -12.74 -1.86
CA ALA A 255 -2.82 -14.08 -1.87
C ALA A 255 -2.90 -14.76 -0.49
N LEU A 256 -2.73 -13.97 0.60
CA LEU A 256 -2.92 -14.47 1.97
C LEU A 256 -4.37 -14.88 2.21
N SER A 257 -5.35 -14.11 1.74
CA SER A 257 -6.78 -14.46 1.83
C SER A 257 -7.13 -15.73 1.04
N GLU A 258 -6.33 -16.07 0.03
CA GLU A 258 -6.39 -17.32 -0.73
C GLU A 258 -5.67 -18.49 -0.01
N ARG A 259 -5.18 -18.27 1.22
CA ARG A 259 -4.50 -19.25 2.07
C ARG A 259 -3.15 -19.72 1.51
N ARG A 260 -2.46 -18.88 0.75
CA ARG A 260 -1.11 -19.18 0.28
C ARG A 260 -0.10 -18.99 1.43
N ALA A 261 1.02 -19.68 1.35
CA ALA A 261 2.15 -19.45 2.27
C ALA A 261 2.71 -18.02 2.05
N ALA A 262 3.25 -17.40 3.12
CA ALA A 262 3.73 -16.01 3.08
C ALA A 262 4.75 -15.76 1.96
N VAL A 263 5.64 -16.73 1.71
CA VAL A 263 6.63 -16.64 0.62
C VAL A 263 5.97 -16.63 -0.76
N ASP A 264 4.91 -17.41 -0.96
CA ASP A 264 4.17 -17.44 -2.22
C ASP A 264 3.30 -16.19 -2.39
N CYS A 265 2.79 -15.63 -1.28
CA CYS A 265 2.17 -14.30 -1.28
C CYS A 265 3.15 -13.25 -1.76
N ALA A 266 4.38 -13.25 -1.23
CA ALA A 266 5.40 -12.29 -1.60
C ALA A 266 5.87 -12.45 -3.07
N ARG A 267 6.00 -13.68 -3.58
CA ARG A 267 6.31 -13.92 -5.01
C ARG A 267 5.23 -13.39 -5.93
N PHE A 268 3.96 -13.66 -5.60
CA PHE A 268 2.83 -13.13 -6.36
C PHE A 268 2.79 -11.60 -6.31
N ALA A 269 2.97 -11.02 -5.12
CA ALA A 269 3.00 -9.57 -4.90
C ALA A 269 4.15 -8.89 -5.66
N ALA A 270 5.34 -9.51 -5.71
CA ALA A 270 6.47 -9.03 -6.49
C ALA A 270 6.17 -8.98 -8.00
N ALA A 271 5.47 -9.99 -8.54
CA ALA A 271 5.05 -9.98 -9.94
C ALA A 271 4.04 -8.87 -10.25
N VAL A 272 3.07 -8.66 -9.35
CA VAL A 272 2.09 -7.56 -9.47
C VAL A 272 2.77 -6.20 -9.44
N ALA A 273 3.71 -5.98 -8.50
CA ALA A 273 4.47 -4.74 -8.39
C ALA A 273 5.36 -4.49 -9.64
N ALA A 274 5.99 -5.52 -10.17
CA ALA A 274 6.78 -5.43 -11.40
C ALA A 274 5.92 -5.00 -12.60
N LEU A 275 4.77 -5.66 -12.81
CA LEU A 275 3.84 -5.31 -13.89
C LEU A 275 3.28 -3.89 -13.75
N LYS A 276 3.01 -3.44 -12.51
CA LYS A 276 2.61 -2.07 -12.24
C LYS A 276 3.67 -1.08 -12.72
N CYS A 277 4.93 -1.35 -12.47
CA CYS A 277 6.03 -0.45 -12.86
C CYS A 277 6.18 -0.25 -14.37
N MET A 278 5.66 -1.14 -15.21
CA MET A 278 5.73 -1.04 -16.68
C MET A 278 4.77 0.00 -17.28
N ARG A 279 3.91 0.63 -16.47
CA ARG A 279 2.90 1.59 -16.95
C ARG A 279 2.87 2.84 -16.08
N LEU A 280 2.61 3.98 -16.72
CA LEU A 280 2.47 5.27 -16.06
C LEU A 280 1.21 5.31 -15.18
N GLY A 281 1.31 5.99 -14.03
CA GLY A 281 0.22 6.24 -13.09
C GLY A 281 0.07 5.14 -12.03
N SER A 282 -0.14 5.56 -10.77
CA SER A 282 -0.23 4.64 -9.62
C SER A 282 -1.35 3.61 -9.80
N ARG A 283 -2.58 4.05 -10.10
CA ARG A 283 -3.72 3.16 -10.34
C ARG A 283 -3.82 2.71 -11.80
N ALA A 284 -3.54 3.58 -12.76
CA ALA A 284 -3.62 3.23 -14.17
C ALA A 284 -2.69 2.06 -14.54
N GLY A 285 -1.53 1.99 -13.91
CA GLY A 285 -0.55 0.91 -14.10
C GLY A 285 -0.91 -0.42 -13.45
N LEU A 286 -1.86 -0.49 -12.53
CA LEU A 286 -2.20 -1.73 -11.81
C LEU A 286 -2.69 -2.82 -12.77
N PRO A 287 -2.10 -4.04 -12.74
CA PRO A 287 -2.49 -5.14 -13.62
C PRO A 287 -3.81 -5.79 -13.19
N ARG A 288 -4.44 -6.50 -14.12
CA ARG A 288 -5.50 -7.47 -13.84
C ARG A 288 -4.91 -8.84 -13.54
N ARG A 289 -5.67 -9.72 -12.91
CA ARG A 289 -5.22 -11.09 -12.58
C ARG A 289 -4.73 -11.86 -13.80
N THR A 290 -5.42 -11.74 -14.91
CA THR A 290 -5.02 -12.38 -16.17
C THR A 290 -3.65 -11.92 -16.68
N ASP A 291 -3.31 -10.65 -16.47
CA ASP A 291 -1.99 -10.12 -16.86
C ASP A 291 -0.88 -10.77 -16.01
N VAL A 292 -1.14 -10.92 -14.71
CA VAL A 292 -0.19 -11.54 -13.77
C VAL A 292 0.01 -13.02 -14.07
N GLU A 293 -1.09 -13.75 -14.31
CA GLU A 293 -1.03 -15.16 -14.66
C GLU A 293 -0.29 -15.39 -15.98
N ALA A 294 -0.55 -14.55 -16.99
CA ALA A 294 0.18 -14.59 -18.25
C ALA A 294 1.67 -14.24 -18.09
N PHE A 295 2.01 -13.30 -17.22
CA PHE A 295 3.40 -12.93 -16.93
C PHE A 295 4.16 -14.11 -16.28
N LEU A 296 3.57 -14.71 -15.25
CA LEU A 296 4.18 -15.85 -14.55
C LEU A 296 4.27 -17.10 -15.42
N SER A 297 3.27 -17.36 -16.29
CA SER A 297 3.27 -18.55 -17.17
C SER A 297 4.30 -18.49 -18.30
N ARG A 298 4.76 -17.30 -18.69
CA ARG A 298 5.84 -17.12 -19.68
C ARG A 298 7.24 -17.43 -19.14
N GLY A 299 7.33 -17.96 -17.92
CA GLY A 299 8.62 -18.29 -17.29
C GLY A 299 9.35 -17.08 -16.70
N ALA A 300 8.62 -16.00 -16.44
CA ALA A 300 9.19 -14.89 -15.68
C ALA A 300 9.68 -15.42 -14.32
N THR A 301 10.99 -15.44 -14.14
CA THR A 301 11.64 -15.85 -12.91
C THR A 301 12.19 -14.62 -12.20
N PRO A 302 12.05 -14.52 -10.88
CA PRO A 302 12.74 -13.49 -10.12
C PRO A 302 14.24 -13.65 -10.31
N GLY A 303 14.96 -12.57 -10.63
CA GLY A 303 16.40 -12.52 -10.45
C GLY A 303 17.32 -13.06 -11.53
N ALA A 304 16.97 -12.96 -12.79
CA ALA A 304 17.95 -13.04 -13.88
C ALA A 304 18.33 -11.60 -14.30
N GLY A 305 19.24 -10.98 -13.56
CA GLY A 305 19.81 -9.69 -13.87
C GLY A 305 21.19 -9.59 -13.26
#